data_f6e89f013352e3c0ba12592d49f86e49
#
_entry.id   f6e89f013352e3c0ba12592d49f86e49
#
_cell.length_a   1.000
_cell.length_b   1.000
_cell.length_c   1.000
_cell.angle_alpha   90.00
_cell.angle_beta   90.00
_cell.angle_gamma   90.00
#
_symmetry.space_group_name_H-M   'P 1'
#
loop_
_entity.id
_entity.type
_entity.pdbx_description
1 polymer ?
#
loop_
_entity_poly.entity_id
_entity_poly.type
_entity_poly.pdbx_seq_one_letter_code
_entity_poly.pdbx_strand_id
1 'polypeptide(L)'
;FDFKIDYKDLNYRNASLREIQTDRKVGFNVGLTGSARLVNFLDLRIEPGLVYNKRVLIFPGFSDSKDALRDAQSTYIYIPLLLKFSAKRWYNFKPYVTAGASVVFNLSSNANLTIDNSDRTFRSTKNVFFYEFGFGFDFYTHYFRVSPSVRALFSINNELVPDYDPNSRWTGNLNGLKTRGFLFCLNFE
;
A
#
# COMPACT_ATOMS: atom_id res chain seq x y z
N PHE A 1 2.58 5.31 -1.66
CA PHE A 1 2.53 3.95 -2.22
C PHE A 1 2.96 3.95 -3.67
N ASP A 2 3.62 2.88 -4.10
CA ASP A 2 4.11 2.64 -5.45
C ASP A 2 3.73 1.24 -5.91
N PHE A 3 3.70 1.01 -7.23
CA PHE A 3 3.54 -0.32 -7.79
C PHE A 3 4.89 -0.89 -8.23
N LYS A 4 5.17 -2.12 -7.84
CA LYS A 4 6.17 -2.96 -8.50
C LYS A 4 5.47 -3.70 -9.62
N ILE A 5 5.82 -3.36 -10.86
CA ILE A 5 5.22 -3.95 -12.07
C ILE A 5 6.13 -5.08 -12.54
N ASP A 6 5.54 -6.24 -12.80
CA ASP A 6 6.22 -7.40 -13.35
C ASP A 6 5.69 -7.67 -14.77
N TYR A 7 6.60 -7.74 -15.74
CA TYR A 7 6.27 -7.88 -17.16
C TYR A 7 6.47 -9.33 -17.64
N LYS A 8 5.62 -9.80 -18.55
CA LYS A 8 5.73 -11.13 -19.16
C LYS A 8 6.93 -11.23 -20.09
N ASP A 9 7.16 -10.21 -20.90
CA ASP A 9 8.25 -10.16 -21.87
C ASP A 9 9.15 -8.94 -21.63
N LEU A 10 10.43 -9.20 -21.35
CA LEU A 10 11.45 -8.17 -21.18
C LEU A 10 11.80 -7.44 -22.49
N ASN A 11 11.63 -8.11 -23.65
CA ASN A 11 11.87 -7.50 -24.95
C ASN A 11 10.83 -6.44 -25.29
N TYR A 12 9.60 -6.60 -24.82
CA TYR A 12 8.57 -5.58 -24.97
C TYR A 12 8.98 -4.25 -24.31
N ARG A 13 9.65 -4.32 -23.19
CA ARG A 13 10.22 -3.18 -22.48
C ARG A 13 11.25 -2.44 -23.33
N ASN A 14 12.10 -3.17 -24.06
CA ASN A 14 13.14 -2.62 -24.94
C ASN A 14 12.57 -2.04 -26.23
N ALA A 15 11.54 -2.64 -26.80
CA ALA A 15 10.93 -2.21 -28.05
C ALA A 15 10.14 -0.89 -27.91
N SER A 16 9.50 -0.66 -26.75
CA SER A 16 8.71 0.55 -26.54
C SER A 16 9.49 1.70 -25.90
N LEU A 17 10.73 1.47 -25.40
CA LEU A 17 11.59 2.43 -24.68
C LEU A 17 10.90 3.15 -23.49
N ARG A 18 9.69 2.75 -23.12
CA ARG A 18 8.88 3.43 -22.10
C ARG A 18 8.24 2.41 -21.19
N GLU A 19 8.52 2.55 -19.91
CA GLU A 19 7.85 1.78 -18.85
C GLU A 19 6.54 2.46 -18.45
N ILE A 20 5.60 1.70 -17.91
CA ILE A 20 4.41 2.24 -17.28
C ILE A 20 4.89 3.08 -16.08
N GLN A 21 4.58 4.36 -16.09
CA GLN A 21 4.94 5.27 -15.02
C GLN A 21 3.79 5.38 -14.02
N THR A 22 4.14 5.38 -12.73
CA THR A 22 3.18 5.61 -11.65
C THR A 22 3.38 7.03 -11.12
N ASP A 23 2.42 7.91 -11.34
CA ASP A 23 2.39 9.21 -10.67
C ASP A 23 1.88 9.01 -9.24
N ARG A 24 2.78 9.27 -8.28
CA ARG A 24 2.55 9.01 -6.86
C ARG A 24 1.97 10.24 -6.21
N LYS A 25 0.79 10.10 -5.61
CA LYS A 25 0.22 11.16 -4.79
C LYS A 25 0.29 10.76 -3.31
N VAL A 26 0.42 11.77 -2.46
CA VAL A 26 0.39 11.56 -1.01
C VAL A 26 -1.02 11.15 -0.62
N GLY A 27 -1.14 10.02 0.07
CA GLY A 27 -2.38 9.58 0.70
C GLY A 27 -2.38 9.92 2.19
N PHE A 28 -3.52 9.76 2.84
CA PHE A 28 -3.62 9.89 4.29
C PHE A 28 -4.30 8.67 4.90
N ASN A 29 -4.02 8.44 6.18
CA ASN A 29 -4.59 7.36 6.97
C ASN A 29 -5.14 7.92 8.28
N VAL A 30 -6.34 7.53 8.65
CA VAL A 30 -6.95 7.85 9.95
C VAL A 30 -7.49 6.56 10.55
N GLY A 31 -7.15 6.29 11.80
CA GLY A 31 -7.52 5.05 12.46
C GLY A 31 -7.42 5.12 13.98
N LEU A 32 -7.70 3.99 14.60
CA LEU A 32 -7.60 3.78 16.03
C LEU A 32 -6.40 2.87 16.33
N THR A 33 -5.80 3.03 17.51
CA THR A 33 -4.71 2.19 17.98
C THR A 33 -5.12 1.42 19.22
N GLY A 34 -5.00 0.09 19.15
CA GLY A 34 -5.12 -0.78 20.29
C GLY A 34 -3.78 -1.48 20.58
N SER A 35 -3.34 -1.49 21.83
CA SER A 35 -2.09 -2.16 22.24
C SER A 35 -2.33 -3.07 23.42
N ALA A 36 -1.87 -4.32 23.33
CA ALA A 36 -1.88 -5.29 24.42
C ALA A 36 -0.44 -5.70 24.74
N ARG A 37 -0.04 -5.54 26.00
CA ARG A 37 1.30 -5.96 26.44
C ARG A 37 1.34 -7.48 26.62
N LEU A 38 2.22 -8.15 25.88
CA LEU A 38 2.46 -9.59 25.99
C LEU A 38 3.52 -9.88 27.05
N VAL A 39 4.67 -9.21 26.93
CA VAL A 39 5.79 -9.27 27.88
C VAL A 39 6.45 -7.90 28.02
N ASN A 40 7.41 -7.74 28.94
CA ASN A 40 7.98 -6.43 29.30
C ASN A 40 8.49 -5.56 28.15
N PHE A 41 8.87 -6.15 27.03
CA PHE A 41 9.45 -5.43 25.87
C PHE A 41 8.67 -5.69 24.58
N LEU A 42 7.60 -6.51 24.63
CA LEU A 42 6.85 -6.92 23.46
C LEU A 42 5.37 -6.62 23.66
N ASP A 43 4.84 -5.77 22.80
CA ASP A 43 3.43 -5.43 22.73
C ASP A 43 2.84 -5.94 21.41
N LEU A 44 1.61 -6.48 21.46
CA LEU A 44 0.80 -6.74 20.29
C LEU A 44 -0.01 -5.49 20.00
N ARG A 45 0.03 -5.00 18.77
CA ARG A 45 -0.62 -3.76 18.35
C ARG A 45 -1.53 -4.02 17.16
N ILE A 46 -2.74 -3.45 17.21
CA ILE A 46 -3.69 -3.42 16.12
C ILE A 46 -4.06 -1.97 15.82
N GLU A 47 -4.06 -1.57 14.55
CA GLU A 47 -4.32 -0.18 14.16
C GLU A 47 -5.33 -0.11 13.00
N PRO A 48 -6.61 -0.52 13.21
CA PRO A 48 -7.61 -0.42 12.17
C PRO A 48 -7.82 1.03 11.73
N GLY A 49 -7.86 1.26 10.44
CA GLY A 49 -8.01 2.60 9.89
C GLY A 49 -8.53 2.62 8.46
N LEU A 50 -8.83 3.82 8.00
CA LEU A 50 -9.18 4.13 6.62
C LEU A 50 -7.99 4.80 5.94
N VAL A 51 -7.54 4.23 4.85
CA VAL A 51 -6.48 4.78 4.00
C VAL A 51 -7.10 5.29 2.71
N TYR A 52 -6.88 6.55 2.42
CA TYR A 52 -7.21 7.15 1.13
C TYR A 52 -5.92 7.33 0.33
N ASN A 53 -5.90 6.78 -0.88
CA ASN A 53 -4.75 6.88 -1.77
C ASN A 53 -5.20 7.09 -3.21
N LYS A 54 -4.54 8.00 -3.91
CA LYS A 54 -4.73 8.23 -5.34
C LYS A 54 -3.42 7.99 -6.08
N ARG A 55 -3.48 7.17 -7.13
CA ARG A 55 -2.36 6.87 -8.04
C ARG A 55 -2.86 7.01 -9.47
N VAL A 56 -2.01 7.49 -10.35
CA VAL A 56 -2.30 7.55 -11.77
C VAL A 56 -1.27 6.70 -12.49
N LEU A 57 -1.73 5.71 -13.23
CA LEU A 57 -0.90 4.89 -14.10
C LEU A 57 -0.85 5.55 -15.46
N ILE A 58 0.36 5.76 -15.99
CA ILE A 58 0.61 6.36 -17.30
C ILE A 58 1.13 5.25 -18.21
N PHE A 59 0.30 4.86 -19.17
CA PHE A 59 0.63 3.83 -20.16
C PHE A 59 1.29 4.47 -21.39
N PRO A 60 2.49 4.02 -21.79
CA PRO A 60 3.17 4.51 -22.98
C PRO A 60 2.52 4.00 -24.28
N GLY A 61 2.72 4.72 -25.39
CA GLY A 61 2.30 4.27 -26.71
C GLY A 61 0.88 4.63 -27.15
N PHE A 62 0.17 5.43 -26.37
CA PHE A 62 -1.12 5.99 -26.76
C PHE A 62 -0.97 7.41 -27.30
N SER A 63 -1.64 7.71 -28.42
CA SER A 63 -1.66 9.05 -29.02
C SER A 63 -2.60 10.00 -28.28
N ASP A 64 -3.66 9.47 -27.65
CA ASP A 64 -4.58 10.26 -26.84
C ASP A 64 -4.18 10.19 -25.36
N SER A 65 -4.05 11.35 -24.72
CA SER A 65 -3.75 11.47 -23.30
C SER A 65 -4.81 10.82 -22.40
N LYS A 66 -6.06 10.75 -22.88
CA LYS A 66 -7.17 10.14 -22.14
C LYS A 66 -7.04 8.62 -22.08
N ASP A 67 -6.46 7.99 -23.08
CA ASP A 67 -6.23 6.54 -23.14
C ASP A 67 -4.95 6.14 -22.42
N ALA A 68 -4.00 7.05 -22.34
CA ALA A 68 -2.73 6.84 -21.65
C ALA A 68 -2.86 6.86 -20.12
N LEU A 69 -3.88 7.52 -19.57
CA LEU A 69 -4.03 7.72 -18.11
C LEU A 69 -5.11 6.80 -17.55
N ARG A 70 -4.78 6.09 -16.46
CA ARG A 70 -5.72 5.26 -15.69
C ARG A 70 -5.65 5.66 -14.23
N ASP A 71 -6.77 6.19 -13.73
CA ASP A 71 -6.91 6.55 -12.32
C ASP A 71 -7.10 5.29 -11.47
N ALA A 72 -6.15 5.05 -10.56
CA ALA A 72 -6.24 4.03 -9.53
C ALA A 72 -6.48 4.69 -8.17
N GLN A 73 -7.60 5.40 -8.05
CA GLN A 73 -8.06 5.96 -6.79
C GLN A 73 -8.72 4.88 -5.95
N SER A 74 -8.31 4.73 -4.70
CA SER A 74 -8.87 3.71 -3.83
C SER A 74 -8.95 4.18 -2.39
N THR A 75 -10.07 3.85 -1.78
CA THR A 75 -10.28 3.92 -0.34
C THR A 75 -10.18 2.51 0.22
N TYR A 76 -9.33 2.34 1.21
CA TYR A 76 -9.04 1.04 1.81
C TYR A 76 -9.43 1.02 3.28
N ILE A 77 -10.00 -0.09 3.73
CA ILE A 77 -9.96 -0.47 5.14
C ILE A 77 -8.63 -1.19 5.37
N TYR A 78 -7.82 -0.67 6.26
CA TYR A 78 -6.50 -1.18 6.58
C TYR A 78 -6.47 -1.69 8.00
N ILE A 79 -6.14 -2.95 8.19
CA ILE A 79 -6.13 -3.62 9.50
C ILE A 79 -4.77 -4.31 9.69
N PRO A 80 -3.77 -3.63 10.28
CA PRO A 80 -2.50 -4.22 10.62
C PRO A 80 -2.55 -4.92 11.98
N LEU A 81 -1.83 -6.03 12.07
CA LEU A 81 -1.49 -6.71 13.30
C LEU A 81 0.02 -6.73 13.43
N LEU A 82 0.54 -5.99 14.40
CA LEU A 82 1.95 -5.70 14.56
C LEU A 82 2.46 -6.20 15.90
N LEU A 83 3.64 -6.78 15.89
CA LEU A 83 4.46 -6.97 17.08
C LEU A 83 5.36 -5.75 17.24
N LYS A 84 5.22 -5.04 18.36
CA LYS A 84 6.02 -3.89 18.73
C LYS A 84 7.05 -4.30 19.76
N PHE A 85 8.31 -4.34 19.37
CA PHE A 85 9.43 -4.60 20.25
C PHE A 85 10.06 -3.27 20.68
N SER A 86 10.01 -2.97 21.96
CA SER A 86 10.44 -1.69 22.53
C SER A 86 11.71 -1.86 23.34
N ALA A 87 12.66 -0.94 23.18
CA ALA A 87 13.85 -0.90 24.01
C ALA A 87 13.55 -0.41 25.44
N LYS A 88 14.55 -0.43 26.30
CA LYS A 88 14.44 0.17 27.62
C LYS A 88 14.20 1.69 27.51
N ARG A 89 13.27 2.19 28.29
CA ARG A 89 12.96 3.63 28.34
C ARG A 89 14.14 4.41 28.89
N TRP A 90 14.48 5.50 28.19
CA TRP A 90 15.48 6.47 28.62
C TRP A 90 14.80 7.82 28.79
N TYR A 91 14.61 8.26 30.04
CA TYR A 91 13.82 9.44 30.41
C TYR A 91 12.41 9.39 29.81
N ASN A 92 12.09 10.32 28.91
CA ASN A 92 10.79 10.41 28.23
C ASN A 92 10.79 9.77 26.84
N PHE A 93 11.85 9.06 26.49
CA PHE A 93 12.07 8.52 25.16
C PHE A 93 12.18 7.00 25.21
N LYS A 94 11.46 6.31 24.33
CA LYS A 94 11.50 4.85 24.22
C LYS A 94 11.48 4.45 22.73
N PRO A 95 12.62 4.06 22.14
CA PRO A 95 12.66 3.58 20.76
C PRO A 95 12.02 2.20 20.65
N TYR A 96 11.44 1.92 19.49
CA TYR A 96 10.85 0.63 19.18
C TYR A 96 10.96 0.27 17.69
N VAL A 97 10.88 -1.02 17.42
CA VAL A 97 10.70 -1.55 16.08
C VAL A 97 9.38 -2.29 16.01
N THR A 98 8.78 -2.34 14.84
CA THR A 98 7.54 -3.07 14.58
C THR A 98 7.72 -4.02 13.41
N ALA A 99 7.12 -5.18 13.49
CA ALA A 99 7.02 -6.12 12.39
C ALA A 99 5.66 -6.82 12.46
N GLY A 100 5.07 -7.10 11.31
CA GLY A 100 3.78 -7.79 11.29
C GLY A 100 3.20 -7.94 9.91
N ALA A 101 1.90 -8.23 9.89
CA ALA A 101 1.12 -8.39 8.68
C ALA A 101 -0.12 -7.51 8.73
N SER A 102 -0.62 -7.12 7.55
CA SER A 102 -1.88 -6.40 7.45
C SER A 102 -2.76 -6.95 6.35
N VAL A 103 -4.04 -6.79 6.56
CA VAL A 103 -5.09 -7.05 5.57
C VAL A 103 -5.66 -5.72 5.14
N VAL A 104 -5.79 -5.54 3.83
CA VAL A 104 -6.32 -4.34 3.23
C VAL A 104 -7.52 -4.71 2.37
N PHE A 105 -8.66 -4.11 2.64
CA PHE A 105 -9.89 -4.26 1.87
C PHE A 105 -10.10 -3.03 1.00
N ASN A 106 -10.07 -3.22 -0.32
CA ASN A 106 -10.32 -2.14 -1.27
C ASN A 106 -11.83 -1.92 -1.42
N LEU A 107 -12.34 -0.81 -0.89
CA LEU A 107 -13.76 -0.43 -1.00
C LEU A 107 -14.12 0.05 -2.40
N SER A 108 -13.15 0.52 -3.17
CA SER A 108 -13.33 1.01 -4.54
C SER A 108 -12.94 -0.06 -5.58
N SER A 109 -12.89 -1.34 -5.17
CA SER A 109 -12.52 -2.43 -6.08
C SER A 109 -13.56 -2.64 -7.17
N ASN A 110 -13.10 -2.61 -8.41
CA ASN A 110 -13.89 -2.90 -9.62
C ASN A 110 -13.63 -4.33 -10.14
N ALA A 111 -13.14 -5.24 -9.29
CA ALA A 111 -12.75 -6.59 -9.69
C ALA A 111 -13.90 -7.40 -10.35
N ASN A 112 -15.15 -7.13 -9.96
CA ASN A 112 -16.34 -7.85 -10.44
C ASN A 112 -17.02 -7.19 -11.64
N LEU A 113 -16.52 -6.04 -12.13
CA LEU A 113 -17.08 -5.41 -13.31
C LEU A 113 -16.70 -6.20 -14.56
N THR A 114 -17.68 -6.35 -15.46
CA THR A 114 -17.51 -6.97 -16.79
C THR A 114 -16.83 -6.04 -17.80
N ILE A 115 -16.64 -4.77 -17.43
CA ILE A 115 -16.04 -3.74 -18.26
C ILE A 115 -14.52 -3.82 -18.12
N ASP A 116 -13.81 -3.85 -19.24
CA ASP A 116 -12.35 -3.88 -19.28
C ASP A 116 -11.71 -2.55 -18.86
N ASN A 117 -10.38 -2.55 -18.64
CA ASN A 117 -9.60 -1.35 -18.30
C ASN A 117 -9.65 -0.24 -19.38
N SER A 118 -10.27 -0.52 -20.55
CA SER A 118 -10.55 0.47 -21.59
C SER A 118 -11.42 1.64 -21.14
N ASP A 119 -12.28 1.44 -20.15
CA ASP A 119 -13.23 2.44 -19.64
C ASP A 119 -12.65 3.36 -18.52
N ARG A 120 -11.36 3.67 -18.59
CA ARG A 120 -10.62 4.57 -17.68
C ARG A 120 -10.54 4.14 -16.22
N THR A 121 -11.11 3.00 -15.85
CA THR A 121 -11.02 2.43 -14.50
C THR A 121 -10.06 1.27 -14.48
N PHE A 122 -9.07 1.30 -13.58
CA PHE A 122 -8.15 0.19 -13.41
C PHE A 122 -8.75 -0.83 -12.43
N ARG A 123 -8.85 -2.10 -12.86
CA ARG A 123 -9.37 -3.17 -12.00
C ARG A 123 -8.28 -3.67 -11.08
N SER A 124 -8.58 -3.70 -9.79
CA SER A 124 -7.67 -4.21 -8.76
C SER A 124 -8.38 -5.18 -7.83
N THR A 125 -7.63 -6.11 -7.26
CA THR A 125 -8.14 -7.11 -6.32
C THR A 125 -8.77 -6.45 -5.09
N LYS A 126 -9.84 -7.07 -4.56
CA LYS A 126 -10.56 -6.58 -3.40
C LYS A 126 -9.74 -6.68 -2.11
N ASN A 127 -9.01 -7.77 -1.93
CA ASN A 127 -8.27 -8.06 -0.71
C ASN A 127 -6.77 -8.15 -1.01
N VAL A 128 -5.97 -7.40 -0.25
CA VAL A 128 -4.51 -7.40 -0.39
C VAL A 128 -3.89 -7.65 0.98
N PHE A 129 -2.91 -8.54 1.02
CA PHE A 129 -2.14 -8.85 2.22
C PHE A 129 -0.76 -8.23 2.11
N PHE A 130 -0.30 -7.63 3.21
CA PHE A 130 1.02 -7.02 3.30
C PHE A 130 1.80 -7.62 4.46
N TYR A 131 3.12 -7.63 4.33
CA TYR A 131 4.02 -7.67 5.47
C TYR A 131 4.62 -6.28 5.68
N GLU A 132 4.89 -5.96 6.93
CA GLU A 132 5.30 -4.63 7.33
C GLU A 132 6.47 -4.67 8.31
N PHE A 133 7.37 -3.72 8.12
CA PHE A 133 8.45 -3.46 9.05
C PHE A 133 8.52 -1.96 9.31
N GLY A 134 8.79 -1.60 10.55
CA GLY A 134 8.89 -0.20 10.89
C GLY A 134 9.73 0.05 12.13
N PHE A 135 10.03 1.30 12.32
CA PHE A 135 10.67 1.80 13.54
C PHE A 135 10.01 3.10 13.96
N GLY A 136 10.10 3.39 15.23
CA GLY A 136 9.51 4.59 15.79
C GLY A 136 10.01 4.86 17.20
N PHE A 137 9.44 5.90 17.79
CA PHE A 137 9.81 6.37 19.11
C PHE A 137 8.54 6.71 19.90
N ASP A 138 8.49 6.31 21.17
CA ASP A 138 7.47 6.75 22.09
C ASP A 138 8.02 7.94 22.90
N PHE A 139 7.36 9.08 22.80
CA PHE A 139 7.61 10.24 23.65
C PHE A 139 6.52 10.32 24.70
N TYR A 140 6.91 10.26 25.95
CA TYR A 140 6.01 10.34 27.09
C TYR A 140 5.92 11.78 27.59
N THR A 141 4.74 12.37 27.48
CA THR A 141 4.41 13.65 28.15
C THR A 141 3.67 13.38 29.46
N HIS A 142 3.23 14.42 30.15
CA HIS A 142 2.50 14.27 31.42
C HIS A 142 1.13 13.62 31.24
N TYR A 143 0.47 13.83 30.09
CA TYR A 143 -0.93 13.45 29.86
C TYR A 143 -1.13 12.45 28.75
N PHE A 144 -0.19 12.37 27.80
CA PHE A 144 -0.32 11.51 26.63
C PHE A 144 1.04 11.04 26.13
N ARG A 145 1.01 10.00 25.30
CA ARG A 145 2.16 9.49 24.59
C ARG A 145 2.04 9.82 23.11
N VAL A 146 3.08 10.37 22.53
CA VAL A 146 3.19 10.61 21.08
C VAL A 146 4.16 9.61 20.51
N SER A 147 3.72 8.88 19.48
CA SER A 147 4.49 7.80 18.88
C SER A 147 4.66 8.02 17.37
N PRO A 148 5.62 8.87 16.93
CA PRO A 148 5.99 8.94 15.53
C PRO A 148 6.66 7.65 15.08
N SER A 149 6.32 7.18 13.87
CA SER A 149 6.92 6.00 13.28
C SER A 149 6.92 6.04 11.76
N VAL A 150 7.84 5.30 11.18
CA VAL A 150 7.93 5.04 9.74
C VAL A 150 7.81 3.55 9.53
N ARG A 151 6.91 3.14 8.63
CA ARG A 151 6.71 1.74 8.27
C ARG A 151 6.84 1.54 6.77
N ALA A 152 7.52 0.47 6.38
CA ALA A 152 7.57 -0.01 5.01
C ALA A 152 6.58 -1.16 4.85
N LEU A 153 5.79 -1.12 3.78
CA LEU A 153 4.76 -2.10 3.44
C LEU A 153 5.10 -2.74 2.11
N PHE A 154 4.88 -4.06 2.02
CA PHE A 154 5.09 -4.83 0.80
C PHE A 154 3.93 -5.81 0.62
N SER A 155 3.25 -5.77 -0.53
CA SER A 155 2.18 -6.72 -0.81
C SER A 155 2.72 -8.12 -1.07
N ILE A 156 2.02 -9.12 -0.54
CA ILE A 156 2.33 -10.53 -0.71
C ILE A 156 1.69 -11.05 -2.00
N ASN A 157 0.40 -10.77 -2.17
CA ASN A 157 -0.37 -11.24 -3.30
C ASN A 157 -0.32 -10.27 -4.49
N ASN A 158 -0.64 -10.81 -5.66
CA ASN A 158 -0.78 -10.04 -6.89
C ASN A 158 -2.10 -9.25 -6.87
N GLU A 159 -2.04 -7.96 -7.17
CA GLU A 159 -3.19 -7.05 -7.20
C GLU A 159 -3.78 -6.89 -8.61
N LEU A 160 -3.08 -7.43 -9.63
CA LEU A 160 -3.51 -7.35 -11.02
C LEU A 160 -4.75 -8.20 -11.26
N VAL A 161 -5.79 -7.58 -11.80
CA VAL A 161 -6.92 -8.27 -12.42
C VAL A 161 -6.75 -8.13 -13.93
N PRO A 162 -6.37 -9.20 -14.66
CA PRO A 162 -6.14 -9.13 -16.10
C PRO A 162 -7.46 -8.86 -16.85
N ASP A 163 -7.32 -8.26 -18.03
CA ASP A 163 -8.45 -8.07 -18.95
C ASP A 163 -8.90 -9.39 -19.55
N TYR A 164 -10.13 -9.42 -20.08
CA TYR A 164 -10.66 -10.59 -20.80
C TYR A 164 -9.90 -10.86 -22.08
N ASP A 165 -9.38 -9.82 -22.75
CA ASP A 165 -8.51 -9.96 -23.92
C ASP A 165 -7.06 -10.19 -23.47
N PRO A 166 -6.44 -11.35 -23.76
CA PRO A 166 -5.04 -11.63 -23.46
C PRO A 166 -4.05 -10.66 -24.13
N ASN A 167 -4.46 -10.04 -25.24
CA ASN A 167 -3.65 -9.06 -25.99
C ASN A 167 -3.98 -7.59 -25.65
N SER A 168 -4.68 -7.37 -24.56
CA SER A 168 -5.01 -6.02 -24.08
C SER A 168 -3.78 -5.13 -24.02
N ARG A 169 -3.91 -3.89 -24.53
CA ARG A 169 -2.83 -2.89 -24.49
C ARG A 169 -2.47 -2.44 -23.08
N TRP A 170 -3.36 -2.65 -22.10
CA TRP A 170 -3.16 -2.23 -20.70
C TRP A 170 -2.60 -3.33 -19.80
N THR A 171 -3.14 -4.55 -19.92
CA THR A 171 -2.75 -5.65 -19.02
C THR A 171 -2.12 -6.83 -19.73
N GLY A 172 -2.18 -6.92 -21.06
CA GLY A 172 -1.74 -8.09 -21.84
C GLY A 172 -0.28 -8.49 -21.58
N ASN A 173 0.62 -7.53 -21.39
CA ASN A 173 2.04 -7.78 -21.09
C ASN A 173 2.39 -7.75 -19.59
N LEU A 174 1.40 -7.63 -18.70
CA LEU A 174 1.62 -7.65 -17.26
C LEU A 174 1.48 -9.06 -16.71
N ASN A 175 2.48 -9.49 -15.93
CA ASN A 175 2.44 -10.72 -15.17
C ASN A 175 1.97 -10.49 -13.74
N GLY A 176 2.30 -9.35 -13.18
CA GLY A 176 1.94 -9.01 -11.82
C GLY A 176 2.05 -7.54 -11.48
N LEU A 177 1.25 -7.14 -10.51
CA LEU A 177 1.26 -5.82 -9.92
C LEU A 177 1.27 -5.97 -8.41
N LYS A 178 2.31 -5.45 -7.75
CA LYS A 178 2.46 -5.51 -6.29
C LYS A 178 2.65 -4.12 -5.72
N THR A 179 1.89 -3.77 -4.71
CA THR A 179 2.05 -2.49 -4.01
C THR A 179 3.21 -2.56 -3.01
N ARG A 180 4.00 -1.50 -3.00
CA ARG A 180 4.99 -1.22 -1.96
C ARG A 180 4.87 0.25 -1.54
N GLY A 181 5.24 0.56 -0.30
CA GLY A 181 5.13 1.94 0.15
C GLY A 181 5.71 2.19 1.52
N PHE A 182 5.72 3.46 1.87
CA PHE A 182 6.07 3.92 3.20
C PHE A 182 4.87 4.65 3.82
N LEU A 183 4.63 4.38 5.10
CA LEU A 183 3.69 5.10 5.94
C LEU A 183 4.46 5.89 7.00
N PHE A 184 4.15 7.19 7.08
CA PHE A 184 4.53 8.02 8.22
C PHE A 184 3.32 8.08 9.15
N CYS A 185 3.46 7.54 10.34
CA CYS A 185 2.38 7.46 11.32
C CYS A 185 2.71 8.34 12.53
N LEU A 186 1.68 8.99 13.04
CA LEU A 186 1.74 9.74 14.29
C LEU A 186 0.58 9.27 15.16
N ASN A 187 0.89 8.49 16.19
CA ASN A 187 -0.12 7.94 17.10
C ASN A 187 -0.12 8.72 18.41
N PHE A 188 -1.30 8.98 18.92
CA PHE A 188 -1.56 9.59 20.21
C PHE A 188 -2.24 8.57 21.12
N GLU A 189 -1.63 8.25 22.24
CA GLU A 189 -2.11 7.26 23.21
C GLU A 189 -2.13 7.79 24.65
#